data_01d6561b74de74420723bb41a98afaaa
#
_entry.id   01d6561b74de74420723bb41a98afaaa
#
_cell.length_a   1.000
_cell.length_b   1.000
_cell.length_c   1.000
_cell.angle_alpha   90.00
_cell.angle_beta   90.00
_cell.angle_gamma   90.00
#
_symmetry.space_group_name_H-M   'P 1'
#
loop_
_entity.id
_entity.type
_entity.pdbx_description
1 polymer ?
#
loop_
_entity_poly.entity_id
_entity_poly.type
_entity_poly.pdbx_seq_one_letter_code
_entity_poly.pdbx_strand_id
1 'polypeptide(L)' 'MQEHEEVVLEVDLPEYGLTKGDIGTIVLVHGEHEGYEVEFMTLHGETIAVVTLLPSHVRPIASHEIAHARTLERIPT' A
#
# COMPACT_ATOMS: atom_id res chain seq x y z
N MET A 1 4.15 -12.97 1.69
CA MET A 1 3.66 -11.76 2.40
C MET A 1 2.42 -12.12 3.20
N GLN A 2 2.34 -11.64 4.40
CA GLN A 2 1.32 -12.03 5.37
C GLN A 2 0.54 -10.84 5.88
N GLU A 3 -0.58 -11.11 6.56
CA GLU A 3 -1.38 -10.07 7.21
C GLU A 3 -0.53 -9.25 8.18
N HIS A 4 -0.78 -7.96 8.23
CA HIS A 4 -0.10 -6.96 9.05
C HIS A 4 1.32 -6.63 8.59
N GLU A 5 1.79 -7.25 7.52
CA GLU A 5 3.08 -6.90 6.93
C GLU A 5 2.97 -5.62 6.11
N GLU A 6 3.96 -4.75 6.22
CA GLU A 6 4.03 -3.56 5.36
C GLU A 6 4.62 -3.95 4.01
N VAL A 7 4.06 -3.35 2.96
CA VAL A 7 4.46 -3.63 1.58
C VAL A 7 4.62 -2.32 0.81
N VAL A 8 5.37 -2.38 -0.26
CA VAL A 8 5.61 -1.24 -1.15
C VAL A 8 4.81 -1.43 -2.42
N LEU A 9 4.07 -0.41 -2.82
CA LEU A 9 3.30 -0.43 -4.05
C LEU A 9 4.23 -0.37 -5.26
N GLU A 10 4.02 -1.26 -6.22
CA GLU A 10 4.86 -1.37 -7.41
C GLU A 10 4.26 -0.70 -8.65
N VAL A 11 3.03 -0.21 -8.55
CA VAL A 11 2.30 0.40 -9.66
C VAL A 11 1.63 1.68 -9.18
N ASP A 12 1.30 2.57 -10.13
CA ASP A 12 0.51 3.74 -9.80
C ASP A 12 -0.96 3.38 -9.75
N LEU A 13 -1.68 3.99 -8.81
CA LEU A 13 -3.13 3.85 -8.68
C LEU A 13 -3.73 5.26 -8.62
N PRO A 14 -3.81 5.94 -9.77
CA PRO A 14 -4.21 7.35 -9.80
C PRO A 14 -5.63 7.60 -9.29
N GLU A 15 -6.53 6.63 -9.42
CA GLU A 15 -7.89 6.77 -8.90
C GLU A 15 -7.94 6.92 -7.38
N TYR A 16 -6.89 6.50 -6.69
CA TYR A 16 -6.79 6.63 -5.23
C TYR A 16 -5.79 7.70 -4.81
N GLY A 17 -5.13 8.34 -5.78
CA GLY A 17 -4.05 9.26 -5.47
C GLY A 17 -2.78 8.58 -4.98
N LEU A 18 -2.62 7.30 -5.28
CA LEU A 18 -1.46 6.51 -4.85
C LEU A 18 -0.48 6.33 -6.00
N THR A 19 0.80 6.25 -5.65
CA THR A 19 1.87 6.11 -6.64
C THR A 19 2.81 4.98 -6.25
N LYS A 20 3.52 4.47 -7.23
CA LYS A 20 4.57 3.49 -6.99
C LYS A 20 5.52 4.00 -5.91
N GLY A 21 5.85 3.14 -4.97
CA GLY A 21 6.68 3.50 -3.82
C GLY A 21 5.90 3.80 -2.55
N ASP A 22 4.59 3.99 -2.64
CA ASP A 22 3.78 4.20 -1.45
C ASP A 22 3.74 2.92 -0.62
N ILE A 23 3.70 3.08 0.70
CA ILE A 23 3.75 1.98 1.65
C ILE A 23 2.34 1.74 2.19
N GLY A 24 1.91 0.50 2.16
CA GLY A 24 0.65 0.09 2.75
C GLY A 24 0.84 -1.10 3.67
N THR A 25 -0.24 -1.52 4.31
CA THR A 25 -0.22 -2.66 5.23
C THR A 25 -1.24 -3.69 4.75
N ILE A 26 -0.83 -4.94 4.65
CA ILE A 26 -1.74 -6.02 4.28
C ILE A 26 -2.71 -6.25 5.45
N VAL A 27 -4.00 -6.11 5.18
CA VAL A 27 -5.05 -6.34 6.20
C VAL A 27 -5.79 -7.65 5.98
N LEU A 28 -5.66 -8.24 4.79
CA LEU A 28 -6.28 -9.54 4.48
C LEU A 28 -5.51 -10.19 3.34
N VAL A 29 -5.34 -11.51 3.43
CA VAL A 29 -4.74 -12.32 2.36
C VAL A 29 -5.85 -13.17 1.77
N HIS A 30 -6.02 -13.11 0.45
CA HIS A 30 -7.00 -13.93 -0.25
C HIS A 30 -6.39 -15.27 -0.66
N GLY A 31 -7.08 -16.37 -0.32
CA GLY A 31 -6.68 -17.70 -0.73
C GLY A 31 -5.26 -18.04 -0.29
N GLU A 32 -4.49 -18.66 -1.17
CA GLU A 32 -3.10 -19.00 -0.93
C GLU A 32 -2.18 -17.93 -1.54
N HIS A 33 -2.31 -16.70 -1.02
CA HIS A 33 -1.56 -15.53 -1.52
C HIS A 33 -1.91 -15.16 -2.95
N GLU A 34 -3.19 -15.34 -3.31
CA GLU A 34 -3.69 -15.01 -4.64
C GLU A 34 -3.95 -13.52 -4.82
N GLY A 35 -4.12 -12.81 -3.71
CA GLY A 35 -4.34 -11.37 -3.70
C GLY A 35 -4.30 -10.85 -2.28
N TYR A 36 -4.27 -9.54 -2.16
CA TYR A 36 -4.17 -8.88 -0.85
C TYR A 36 -5.13 -7.70 -0.78
N GLU A 37 -5.73 -7.50 0.41
CA GLU A 37 -6.33 -6.22 0.73
C GLU A 37 -5.26 -5.40 1.42
N VAL A 38 -4.94 -4.23 0.87
CA VAL A 38 -3.86 -3.39 1.39
C VAL A 38 -4.43 -2.04 1.79
N GLU A 39 -4.18 -1.66 3.04
CA GLU A 39 -4.62 -0.37 3.56
C GLU A 39 -3.49 0.65 3.43
N PHE A 40 -3.81 1.79 2.82
CA PHE A 40 -2.89 2.92 2.70
C PHE A 40 -3.39 4.03 3.62
N MET A 41 -2.49 4.58 4.42
CA MET A 41 -2.83 5.59 5.44
C MET A 41 -1.89 6.77 5.35
N THR A 42 -2.37 7.92 5.83
CA THR A 42 -1.48 9.05 6.08
C THR A 42 -0.59 8.74 7.27
N LEU A 43 0.47 9.52 7.44
CA LEU A 43 1.35 9.39 8.60
C LEU A 43 0.64 9.71 9.91
N HIS A 44 -0.50 10.42 9.85
CA HIS A 44 -1.35 10.68 11.03
C HIS A 44 -2.36 9.56 11.29
N GLY A 45 -2.35 8.51 10.47
CA GLY A 45 -3.21 7.37 10.69
C GLY A 45 -4.59 7.44 10.05
N GLU A 46 -4.80 8.38 9.13
CA GLU A 46 -6.06 8.45 8.39
C GLU A 46 -6.01 7.51 7.19
N THR A 47 -7.00 6.64 7.06
CA THR A 47 -7.07 5.72 5.94
C THR A 47 -7.36 6.48 4.64
N ILE A 48 -6.49 6.30 3.65
CA ILE A 48 -6.68 6.85 2.31
C ILE A 48 -7.56 5.90 1.51
N ALA A 49 -7.22 4.62 1.50
CA ALA A 49 -7.93 3.61 0.73
C ALA A 49 -7.55 2.22 1.22
N VAL A 50 -8.46 1.27 1.04
CA VAL A 50 -8.16 -0.16 1.14
C VAL A 50 -8.38 -0.74 -0.24
N VAL A 51 -7.34 -1.29 -0.83
CA VAL A 51 -7.34 -1.67 -2.25
C VAL A 51 -7.01 -3.15 -2.38
N THR A 52 -7.75 -3.84 -3.25
CA THR A 52 -7.45 -5.23 -3.59
C THR A 52 -6.33 -5.24 -4.63
N LEU A 53 -5.23 -5.87 -4.31
CA LEU A 53 -4.04 -5.88 -5.17
C LEU A 53 -3.57 -7.31 -5.42
N LEU A 54 -3.04 -7.53 -6.61
CA LEU A 54 -2.40 -8.80 -6.96
C LEU A 54 -0.99 -8.85 -6.36
N PRO A 55 -0.42 -10.04 -6.18
CA PRO A 55 0.95 -10.16 -5.67
C PRO A 55 1.97 -9.39 -6.48
N SER A 56 1.75 -9.24 -7.79
CA SER A 56 2.66 -8.50 -8.67
C SER A 56 2.60 -6.97 -8.47
N HIS A 57 1.59 -6.48 -7.76
CA HIS A 57 1.41 -5.05 -7.55
C HIS A 57 2.14 -4.53 -6.31
N VAL A 58 2.63 -5.42 -5.47
CA VAL A 58 3.28 -5.07 -4.21
C VAL A 58 4.51 -5.95 -4.00
N ARG A 59 5.41 -5.47 -3.15
CA ARG A 59 6.58 -6.23 -2.74
C ARG A 59 6.88 -5.97 -1.27
N PRO A 60 7.63 -6.86 -0.61
CA PRO A 60 8.08 -6.59 0.75
C PRO A 60 9.03 -5.39 0.79
N ILE A 61 9.12 -4.77 1.96
CA ILE A 61 10.12 -3.73 2.20
C ILE A 61 11.51 -4.38 2.22
N ALA A 62 12.46 -3.74 1.53
CA ALA A 62 13.84 -4.22 1.49
C ALA A 62 14.65 -3.64 2.66
N SER A 63 15.74 -4.31 3.01
CA SER A 63 16.50 -4.02 4.23
C SER A 63 17.18 -2.65 4.24
N HIS A 64 17.41 -2.05 3.09
CA HIS A 64 18.09 -0.74 3.01
C HIS A 64 17.17 0.38 2.56
N GLU A 65 15.88 0.19 2.69
CA GLU A 65 14.91 1.22 2.32
C GLU A 65 14.58 2.10 3.51
N ILE A 66 14.36 3.38 3.22
CA ILE A 66 13.95 4.36 4.22
C ILE A 66 12.66 5.03 3.74
N ALA A 67 11.75 5.28 4.68
CA ALA A 67 10.50 5.97 4.36
C ALA A 67 10.78 7.43 4.00
N HIS A 68 10.00 7.95 3.08
CA HIS A 68 10.11 9.33 2.62
C HIS A 68 8.71 9.95 2.58
N ALA A 69 8.56 11.12 3.18
CA ALA A 69 7.25 11.78 3.23
C ALA A 69 6.96 12.49 1.90
N ARG A 70 5.73 12.31 1.42
CA ARG A 70 5.21 13.11 0.32
C ARG A 70 3.83 13.64 0.71
N THR A 71 3.45 14.76 0.16
CA THR A 71 2.15 15.35 0.41
C THR A 71 1.18 14.87 -0.66
N LEU A 72 -0.01 14.43 -0.25
CA LEU A 72 -1.07 14.11 -1.19
C LEU A 72 -1.53 15.40 -1.85
N GLU A 73 -1.58 15.40 -3.18
CA GLU A 73 -2.03 16.58 -3.91
C GLU A 73 -3.50 16.85 -3.69
N ARG A 74 -4.24 15.79 -3.38
CA ARG A 74 -5.67 15.86 -3.26
C ARG A 74 -6.11 14.88 -2.19
N ILE A 75 -6.78 15.41 -1.19
CA ILE A 75 -7.40 14.57 -0.18
C ILE A 75 -8.79 14.20 -0.69
N PRO A 76 -9.10 12.91 -0.92
CA PRO A 76 -10.45 12.53 -1.30
C PRO A 76 -11.41 12.92 -0.19
N THR A 77 -12.42 13.65 -0.53
CA THR A 77 -13.48 14.03 0.42
C THR A 77 -14.75 13.28 0.12
#